data_fced354cf8df0df2d85fb787cc1a536d
#
_entry.id   fced354cf8df0df2d85fb787cc1a536d
#
_cell.length_a   1.000
_cell.length_b   1.000
_cell.length_c   1.000
_cell.angle_alpha   90.00
_cell.angle_beta   90.00
_cell.angle_gamma   90.00
#
_symmetry.space_group_name_H-M   'P 1'
#
loop_
_entity.id
_entity.type
_entity.pdbx_description
1 polymer ?
#
loop_
_entity_poly.entity_id
_entity_poly.type
_entity_poly.pdbx_seq_one_letter_code
_entity_poly.pdbx_strand_id
1 'polypeptide(L)'
;MEAKQISKAVIKRLPRYYRYLGDLLEDNVERISSNDLSKKMRVTASQIRQDLNNFGGFGQQGYGYNVKYLYTEIGKILGLDIVHPMIIVGAGNLGQALANYVEFEKRGFKLVGIFDVNPVLEGIAVRGIEIQMISDLPFFLKENNIEIAILTLPKNKARDMAEILIENGIKAIWNFAHIDLDTPDDVIVENVHLSESLMTLSYNLSQYRQEHIDDEK
;
A
#
# COMPACT_ATOMS: atom_id res chain seq x y z
N MET A 1 17.41 24.96 0.59
CA MET A 1 17.89 23.69 0.01
C MET A 1 16.71 23.11 -0.74
N GLU A 2 16.80 23.00 -2.05
CA GLU A 2 15.77 22.31 -2.83
C GLU A 2 15.72 20.85 -2.37
N ALA A 3 14.55 20.37 -1.97
CA ALA A 3 14.35 18.99 -1.62
C ALA A 3 14.63 18.15 -2.89
N LYS A 4 15.66 17.33 -2.86
CA LYS A 4 16.03 16.45 -3.96
C LYS A 4 14.81 15.58 -4.31
N GLN A 5 14.22 15.82 -5.47
CA GLN A 5 13.03 15.08 -5.90
C GLN A 5 13.40 13.60 -6.09
N ILE A 6 12.91 12.75 -5.19
CA ILE A 6 13.18 11.32 -5.22
C ILE A 6 12.27 10.68 -6.28
N SER A 7 12.85 9.84 -7.14
CA SER A 7 12.08 9.24 -8.22
C SER A 7 10.97 8.31 -7.70
N LYS A 8 9.81 8.32 -8.37
CA LYS A 8 8.68 7.42 -8.04
C LYS A 8 9.08 5.95 -8.01
N ALA A 9 10.06 5.54 -8.84
CA ALA A 9 10.57 4.18 -8.87
C ALA A 9 11.30 3.80 -7.57
N VAL A 10 12.04 4.71 -6.95
CA VAL A 10 12.67 4.50 -5.64
C VAL A 10 11.59 4.37 -4.56
N ILE A 11 10.63 5.31 -4.52
CA ILE A 11 9.52 5.27 -3.55
C ILE A 11 8.74 3.95 -3.63
N LYS A 12 8.44 3.45 -4.82
CA LYS A 12 7.74 2.15 -5.01
C LYS A 12 8.53 0.94 -4.49
N ARG A 13 9.85 1.05 -4.32
CA ARG A 13 10.67 -0.03 -3.74
C ARG A 13 10.77 0.02 -2.22
N LEU A 14 10.57 1.19 -1.58
CA LEU A 14 10.69 1.34 -0.13
C LEU A 14 9.81 0.38 0.69
N PRO A 15 8.53 0.17 0.35
CA PRO A 15 7.69 -0.79 1.08
C PRO A 15 8.26 -2.21 1.06
N ARG A 16 8.95 -2.59 -0.02
CA ARG A 16 9.60 -3.88 -0.13
C ARG A 16 10.85 -3.97 0.75
N TYR A 17 11.67 -2.91 0.84
CA TYR A 17 12.77 -2.83 1.81
C TYR A 17 12.22 -2.95 3.23
N TYR A 18 11.20 -2.17 3.57
CA TYR A 18 10.58 -2.17 4.90
C TYR A 18 10.14 -3.58 5.31
N ARG A 19 9.44 -4.30 4.45
CA ARG A 19 8.99 -5.67 4.71
C ARG A 19 10.15 -6.62 4.98
N TYR A 20 11.16 -6.66 4.10
CA TYR A 20 12.30 -7.56 4.27
C TYR A 20 13.14 -7.22 5.51
N LEU A 21 13.25 -5.97 5.87
CA LEU A 21 13.92 -5.56 7.10
C LEU A 21 13.10 -5.97 8.33
N GLY A 22 11.78 -5.95 8.25
CA GLY A 22 10.89 -6.48 9.28
C GLY A 22 11.11 -7.97 9.51
N ASP A 23 11.13 -8.77 8.44
CA ASP A 23 11.41 -10.21 8.51
C ASP A 23 12.79 -10.47 9.18
N LEU A 24 13.80 -9.66 8.85
CA LEU A 24 15.14 -9.78 9.44
C LEU A 24 15.17 -9.42 10.94
N LEU A 25 14.34 -8.47 11.38
CA LEU A 25 14.21 -8.13 12.80
C LEU A 25 13.56 -9.26 13.58
N GLU A 26 12.55 -9.93 13.02
CA GLU A 26 11.93 -11.12 13.61
C GLU A 26 12.95 -12.26 13.75
N ASP A 27 13.85 -12.40 12.78
CA ASP A 27 14.96 -13.35 12.78
C ASP A 27 16.15 -12.91 13.67
N ASN A 28 16.04 -11.79 14.40
CA ASN A 28 17.09 -11.19 15.23
C ASN A 28 18.40 -10.86 14.48
N VAL A 29 18.32 -10.54 13.20
CA VAL A 29 19.47 -10.12 12.39
C VAL A 29 19.78 -8.64 12.65
N GLU A 30 20.94 -8.36 13.24
CA GLU A 30 21.34 -6.99 13.57
C GLU A 30 21.88 -6.21 12.37
N ARG A 31 22.57 -6.89 11.46
CA ARG A 31 23.27 -6.27 10.32
C ARG A 31 23.06 -7.05 9.04
N ILE A 32 22.97 -6.31 7.92
CA ILE A 32 22.87 -6.91 6.59
C ILE A 32 23.73 -6.13 5.58
N SER A 33 24.41 -6.85 4.69
CA SER A 33 25.14 -6.24 3.57
C SER A 33 24.18 -5.89 2.41
N SER A 34 24.58 -4.93 1.55
CA SER A 34 23.83 -4.68 0.31
C SER A 34 23.78 -5.90 -0.61
N ASN A 35 24.79 -6.79 -0.55
CA ASN A 35 24.82 -8.02 -1.33
C ASN A 35 23.79 -9.05 -0.84
N ASP A 36 23.67 -9.24 0.49
CA ASP A 36 22.70 -10.19 1.03
C ASP A 36 21.27 -9.69 0.90
N LEU A 37 21.06 -8.38 1.09
CA LEU A 37 19.75 -7.76 0.82
C LEU A 37 19.38 -7.86 -0.67
N SER A 38 20.37 -7.75 -1.59
CA SER A 38 20.14 -7.87 -3.04
C SER A 38 19.63 -9.26 -3.44
N LYS A 39 20.15 -10.32 -2.83
CA LYS A 39 19.69 -11.70 -3.06
C LYS A 39 18.23 -11.87 -2.66
N LYS A 40 17.83 -11.35 -1.48
CA LYS A 40 16.44 -11.39 -0.99
C LYS A 40 15.49 -10.58 -1.89
N MET A 41 15.94 -9.43 -2.36
CA MET A 41 15.11 -8.50 -3.14
C MET A 41 15.15 -8.71 -4.65
N ARG A 42 16.03 -9.56 -5.16
CA ARG A 42 16.26 -9.77 -6.62
C ARG A 42 16.51 -8.46 -7.36
N VAL A 43 17.33 -7.58 -6.78
CA VAL A 43 17.85 -6.35 -7.37
C VAL A 43 19.37 -6.32 -7.15
N THR A 44 20.11 -5.46 -7.86
CA THR A 44 21.56 -5.39 -7.67
C THR A 44 21.93 -4.67 -6.37
N ALA A 45 23.06 -5.06 -5.77
CA ALA A 45 23.59 -4.37 -4.59
C ALA A 45 23.90 -2.89 -4.88
N SER A 46 24.25 -2.55 -6.12
CA SER A 46 24.45 -1.17 -6.56
C SER A 46 23.13 -0.38 -6.52
N GLN A 47 22.03 -0.97 -6.98
CA GLN A 47 20.70 -0.37 -6.93
C GLN A 47 20.27 -0.09 -5.48
N ILE A 48 20.50 -1.05 -4.57
CA ILE A 48 20.20 -0.86 -3.14
C ILE A 48 20.97 0.32 -2.57
N ARG A 49 22.28 0.39 -2.82
CA ARG A 49 23.10 1.53 -2.36
C ARG A 49 22.61 2.85 -2.92
N GLN A 50 22.26 2.88 -4.21
CA GLN A 50 21.75 4.10 -4.87
C GLN A 50 20.39 4.52 -4.30
N ASP A 51 19.47 3.57 -4.09
CA ASP A 51 18.14 3.86 -3.52
C ASP A 51 18.28 4.47 -2.12
N LEU A 52 19.05 3.81 -1.25
CA LEU A 52 19.22 4.22 0.13
C LEU A 52 20.00 5.55 0.26
N ASN A 53 20.95 5.83 -0.63
CA ASN A 53 21.67 7.10 -0.66
C ASN A 53 20.79 8.32 -1.00
N ASN A 54 19.59 8.12 -1.56
CA ASN A 54 18.66 9.23 -1.76
C ASN A 54 18.12 9.81 -0.45
N PHE A 55 18.11 9.04 0.62
CA PHE A 55 17.55 9.40 1.92
C PHE A 55 18.60 9.65 3.00
N GLY A 56 19.90 9.62 2.64
CA GLY A 56 21.03 9.78 3.55
C GLY A 56 21.92 8.55 3.60
N GLY A 57 23.07 8.66 4.25
CA GLY A 57 24.03 7.57 4.35
C GLY A 57 23.65 6.58 5.46
N PHE A 58 22.84 5.58 5.18
CA PHE A 58 22.42 4.55 6.17
C PHE A 58 23.47 3.48 6.48
N GLY A 59 24.57 3.42 5.73
CA GLY A 59 25.59 2.40 5.88
C GLY A 59 26.98 2.95 6.03
N GLN A 60 27.83 2.27 6.82
CA GLN A 60 29.28 2.47 6.81
C GLN A 60 29.92 1.48 5.84
N GLN A 61 30.87 1.97 5.06
CA GLN A 61 31.60 1.14 4.09
C GLN A 61 32.29 -0.02 4.82
N GLY A 62 32.03 -1.27 4.39
CA GLY A 62 32.58 -2.48 5.00
C GLY A 62 31.76 -3.10 6.13
N TYR A 63 30.85 -2.35 6.77
CA TYR A 63 30.07 -2.83 7.94
C TYR A 63 28.61 -3.20 7.62
N GLY A 64 28.12 -2.87 6.43
CA GLY A 64 26.73 -3.06 6.05
C GLY A 64 25.76 -2.10 6.77
N TYR A 65 24.49 -2.41 6.71
CA TYR A 65 23.40 -1.64 7.29
C TYR A 65 23.02 -2.20 8.66
N ASN A 66 22.78 -1.35 9.66
CA ASN A 66 22.08 -1.75 10.85
C ASN A 66 20.58 -1.94 10.51
N VAL A 67 20.05 -3.13 10.72
CA VAL A 67 18.70 -3.52 10.29
C VAL A 67 17.64 -2.70 11.00
N LYS A 68 17.73 -2.56 12.33
CA LYS A 68 16.77 -1.80 13.15
C LYS A 68 16.75 -0.34 12.76
N TYR A 69 17.94 0.28 12.63
CA TYR A 69 18.04 1.68 12.24
C TYR A 69 17.43 1.92 10.85
N LEU A 70 17.82 1.10 9.86
CA LEU A 70 17.32 1.23 8.49
C LEU A 70 15.80 1.01 8.41
N TYR A 71 15.27 0.02 9.14
CA TYR A 71 13.84 -0.23 9.25
C TYR A 71 13.09 0.99 9.79
N THR A 72 13.57 1.57 10.88
CA THR A 72 12.96 2.75 11.50
C THR A 72 12.97 3.96 10.56
N GLU A 73 14.10 4.23 9.91
CA GLU A 73 14.22 5.39 9.02
C GLU A 73 13.36 5.22 7.76
N ILE A 74 13.31 4.02 7.16
CA ILE A 74 12.39 3.74 6.04
C ILE A 74 10.94 3.86 6.49
N GLY A 75 10.59 3.40 7.69
CA GLY A 75 9.26 3.58 8.27
C GLY A 75 8.84 5.04 8.34
N LYS A 76 9.72 5.92 8.83
CA LYS A 76 9.48 7.38 8.86
C LYS A 76 9.31 7.97 7.45
N ILE A 77 10.16 7.58 6.50
CA ILE A 77 10.05 8.04 5.10
C ILE A 77 8.69 7.63 4.49
N LEU A 78 8.17 6.47 4.86
CA LEU A 78 6.88 5.96 4.42
C LEU A 78 5.70 6.52 5.24
N GLY A 79 5.96 7.33 6.27
CA GLY A 79 4.94 7.89 7.15
C GLY A 79 4.31 6.87 8.12
N LEU A 80 4.97 5.72 8.36
CA LEU A 80 4.44 4.64 9.20
C LEU A 80 4.66 4.88 10.70
N ASP A 81 5.21 6.00 11.08
CA ASP A 81 5.41 6.46 12.47
C ASP A 81 4.22 7.26 13.00
N ILE A 82 3.22 7.54 12.16
CA ILE A 82 1.96 8.19 12.52
C ILE A 82 0.78 7.26 12.23
N VAL A 83 -0.37 7.55 12.88
CA VAL A 83 -1.61 6.80 12.65
C VAL A 83 -2.41 7.46 11.55
N HIS A 84 -2.80 6.70 10.53
CA HIS A 84 -3.64 7.12 9.42
C HIS A 84 -5.05 6.54 9.61
N PRO A 85 -6.03 7.33 10.08
CA PRO A 85 -7.43 6.89 10.13
C PRO A 85 -7.95 6.66 8.72
N MET A 86 -8.52 5.47 8.48
CA MET A 86 -9.05 5.10 7.17
C MET A 86 -10.46 4.55 7.24
N ILE A 87 -11.18 4.68 6.15
CA ILE A 87 -12.50 4.07 5.95
C ILE A 87 -12.52 3.17 4.72
N ILE A 88 -13.48 2.25 4.69
CA ILE A 88 -13.79 1.44 3.51
C ILE A 88 -15.16 1.83 3.00
N VAL A 89 -15.25 2.10 1.69
CA VAL A 89 -16.51 2.31 0.98
C VAL A 89 -16.74 1.16 0.01
N GLY A 90 -17.78 0.38 0.31
CA GLY A 90 -18.11 -0.89 -0.32
C GLY A 90 -17.79 -2.08 0.60
N ALA A 91 -18.80 -2.63 1.27
CA ALA A 91 -18.66 -3.79 2.17
C ALA A 91 -18.94 -5.14 1.50
N GLY A 92 -18.64 -5.24 0.20
CA GLY A 92 -18.64 -6.49 -0.53
C GLY A 92 -17.49 -7.42 -0.11
N ASN A 93 -17.30 -8.54 -0.80
CA ASN A 93 -16.28 -9.54 -0.46
C ASN A 93 -14.88 -8.94 -0.30
N LEU A 94 -14.46 -8.06 -1.21
CA LEU A 94 -13.14 -7.42 -1.13
C LEU A 94 -13.05 -6.44 0.03
N GLY A 95 -14.07 -5.59 0.23
CA GLY A 95 -14.10 -4.63 1.33
C GLY A 95 -14.01 -5.31 2.69
N GLN A 96 -14.79 -6.38 2.91
CA GLN A 96 -14.73 -7.17 4.14
C GLN A 96 -13.39 -7.91 4.30
N ALA A 97 -12.80 -8.42 3.21
CA ALA A 97 -11.48 -9.04 3.25
C ALA A 97 -10.41 -8.04 3.68
N LEU A 98 -10.43 -6.81 3.14
CA LEU A 98 -9.51 -5.74 3.54
C LEU A 98 -9.76 -5.29 4.98
N ALA A 99 -11.01 -5.17 5.42
CA ALA A 99 -11.35 -4.84 6.80
C ALA A 99 -10.82 -5.88 7.81
N ASN A 100 -10.78 -7.15 7.40
CA ASN A 100 -10.23 -8.24 8.23
C ASN A 100 -8.69 -8.32 8.23
N TYR A 101 -7.99 -7.54 7.40
CA TYR A 101 -6.54 -7.64 7.28
C TYR A 101 -5.82 -6.88 8.41
N VAL A 102 -5.45 -7.62 9.46
CA VAL A 102 -4.86 -7.07 10.71
C VAL A 102 -3.52 -6.36 10.53
N GLU A 103 -2.77 -6.68 9.47
CA GLU A 103 -1.43 -6.12 9.23
C GLU A 103 -1.44 -4.62 8.93
N PHE A 104 -2.59 -4.05 8.54
CA PHE A 104 -2.72 -2.61 8.34
C PHE A 104 -2.50 -1.85 9.65
N GLU A 105 -3.12 -2.30 10.74
CA GLU A 105 -3.00 -1.64 12.05
C GLU A 105 -1.57 -1.65 12.59
N LYS A 106 -0.83 -2.74 12.37
CA LYS A 106 0.58 -2.84 12.76
C LYS A 106 1.47 -1.81 12.04
N ARG A 107 0.99 -1.29 10.91
CA ARG A 107 1.69 -0.29 10.08
C ARG A 107 1.11 1.12 10.22
N GLY A 108 0.29 1.36 11.25
CA GLY A 108 -0.29 2.67 11.51
C GLY A 108 -1.59 2.97 10.74
N PHE A 109 -2.11 2.07 9.91
CA PHE A 109 -3.37 2.27 9.19
C PHE A 109 -4.55 1.79 10.03
N LYS A 110 -5.32 2.70 10.62
CA LYS A 110 -6.41 2.39 11.53
C LYS A 110 -7.75 2.46 10.81
N LEU A 111 -8.42 1.32 10.62
CA LEU A 111 -9.79 1.31 10.11
C LEU A 111 -10.75 1.82 11.18
N VAL A 112 -11.58 2.81 10.84
CA VAL A 112 -12.50 3.46 11.77
C VAL A 112 -13.95 3.51 11.27
N GLY A 113 -14.21 3.15 10.00
CA GLY A 113 -15.56 3.10 9.45
C GLY A 113 -15.62 2.22 8.21
N ILE A 114 -16.80 1.60 8.01
CA ILE A 114 -17.12 0.80 6.83
C ILE A 114 -18.50 1.23 6.35
N PHE A 115 -18.63 1.52 5.05
CA PHE A 115 -19.87 2.06 4.46
C PHE A 115 -20.31 1.23 3.27
N ASP A 116 -21.64 1.00 3.15
CA ASP A 116 -22.23 0.33 2.00
C ASP A 116 -23.61 0.94 1.68
N VAL A 117 -24.08 0.69 0.46
CA VAL A 117 -25.43 1.06 0.02
C VAL A 117 -26.46 -0.01 0.34
N ASN A 118 -26.05 -1.23 0.65
CA ASN A 118 -26.91 -2.37 0.88
C ASN A 118 -27.43 -2.39 2.31
N PRO A 119 -28.74 -2.13 2.56
CA PRO A 119 -29.29 -2.08 3.90
C PRO A 119 -29.24 -3.42 4.66
N VAL A 120 -29.07 -4.53 3.94
CA VAL A 120 -28.94 -5.85 4.57
C VAL A 120 -27.62 -5.98 5.34
N LEU A 121 -26.60 -5.17 4.98
CA LEU A 121 -25.30 -5.16 5.65
C LEU A 121 -25.23 -4.20 6.83
N GLU A 122 -26.20 -3.30 6.97
CA GLU A 122 -26.23 -2.31 8.05
C GLU A 122 -26.20 -2.98 9.43
N GLY A 123 -25.36 -2.49 10.32
CA GLY A 123 -25.17 -3.00 11.66
C GLY A 123 -24.37 -4.31 11.76
N ILE A 124 -24.03 -4.96 10.64
CA ILE A 124 -23.15 -6.12 10.66
C ILE A 124 -21.75 -5.64 11.03
N ALA A 125 -21.15 -6.26 12.06
CA ALA A 125 -19.82 -5.89 12.51
C ALA A 125 -18.73 -6.71 11.83
N VAL A 126 -17.72 -6.03 11.30
CA VAL A 126 -16.46 -6.61 10.81
C VAL A 126 -15.34 -6.15 11.73
N ARG A 127 -14.74 -7.07 12.49
CA ARG A 127 -13.74 -6.76 13.52
C ARG A 127 -14.18 -5.70 14.53
N GLY A 128 -15.45 -5.71 14.90
CA GLY A 128 -16.03 -4.76 15.87
C GLY A 128 -16.34 -3.38 15.28
N ILE A 129 -16.20 -3.17 13.98
CA ILE A 129 -16.63 -1.97 13.27
C ILE A 129 -17.92 -2.30 12.54
N GLU A 130 -19.00 -1.62 12.90
CA GLU A 130 -20.31 -1.81 12.26
C GLU A 130 -20.32 -1.19 10.87
N ILE A 131 -20.92 -1.88 9.90
CA ILE A 131 -21.18 -1.36 8.56
C ILE A 131 -22.31 -0.34 8.69
N GLN A 132 -22.05 0.86 8.21
CA GLN A 132 -22.98 1.98 8.21
C GLN A 132 -23.53 2.22 6.80
N MET A 133 -24.69 2.87 6.73
CA MET A 133 -25.25 3.27 5.44
C MET A 133 -24.39 4.38 4.80
N ILE A 134 -24.29 4.32 3.48
CA ILE A 134 -23.54 5.32 2.71
C ILE A 134 -24.10 6.73 2.87
N SER A 135 -25.38 6.88 3.20
CA SER A 135 -26.03 8.16 3.51
C SER A 135 -25.41 8.87 4.71
N ASP A 136 -24.81 8.14 5.63
CA ASP A 136 -24.23 8.67 6.87
C ASP A 136 -22.78 9.13 6.66
N LEU A 137 -22.16 8.72 5.54
CA LEU A 137 -20.77 9.00 5.23
C LEU A 137 -20.41 10.51 5.30
N PRO A 138 -21.17 11.45 4.72
CA PRO A 138 -20.82 12.88 4.79
C PRO A 138 -20.81 13.42 6.21
N PHE A 139 -21.74 12.96 7.06
CA PHE A 139 -21.76 13.33 8.47
C PHE A 139 -20.56 12.73 9.22
N PHE A 140 -20.29 11.45 8.99
CA PHE A 140 -19.15 10.77 9.60
C PHE A 140 -17.81 11.43 9.27
N LEU A 141 -17.61 11.86 8.01
CA LEU A 141 -16.40 12.53 7.57
C LEU A 141 -16.22 13.91 8.23
N LYS A 142 -17.31 14.62 8.53
CA LYS A 142 -17.25 15.90 9.24
C LYS A 142 -16.86 15.77 10.70
N GLU A 143 -17.33 14.70 11.36
CA GLU A 143 -17.07 14.46 12.78
C GLU A 143 -15.73 13.76 13.04
N ASN A 144 -15.13 13.14 12.01
CA ASN A 144 -13.92 12.35 12.16
C ASN A 144 -12.83 12.85 11.19
N ASN A 145 -11.61 12.94 11.69
CA ASN A 145 -10.46 13.27 10.85
C ASN A 145 -10.01 12.02 10.07
N ILE A 146 -10.57 11.81 8.89
CA ILE A 146 -10.23 10.67 8.04
C ILE A 146 -9.19 11.10 7.00
N GLU A 147 -8.11 10.34 6.89
CA GLU A 147 -7.03 10.63 5.94
C GLU A 147 -7.15 9.81 4.66
N ILE A 148 -7.57 8.54 4.76
CA ILE A 148 -7.58 7.61 3.64
C ILE A 148 -8.96 7.01 3.45
N ALA A 149 -9.45 7.02 2.21
CA ALA A 149 -10.64 6.25 1.82
C ALA A 149 -10.24 5.09 0.89
N ILE A 150 -10.72 3.89 1.22
CA ILE A 150 -10.53 2.69 0.40
C ILE A 150 -11.81 2.47 -0.41
N LEU A 151 -11.70 2.45 -1.74
CA LEU A 151 -12.83 2.20 -2.64
C LEU A 151 -12.81 0.76 -3.14
N THR A 152 -13.82 -0.01 -2.76
CA THR A 152 -14.06 -1.39 -3.21
C THR A 152 -15.41 -1.50 -3.92
N LEU A 153 -15.66 -0.56 -4.80
CA LEU A 153 -16.93 -0.38 -5.52
C LEU A 153 -16.87 -0.89 -6.96
N PRO A 154 -18.02 -1.20 -7.55
CA PRO A 154 -18.11 -1.39 -8.99
C PRO A 154 -17.66 -0.15 -9.77
N LYS A 155 -17.04 -0.37 -10.95
CA LYS A 155 -16.49 0.67 -11.82
C LYS A 155 -17.41 1.88 -12.02
N ASN A 156 -18.71 1.63 -12.23
CA ASN A 156 -19.71 2.65 -12.52
C ASN A 156 -20.13 3.50 -11.30
N LYS A 157 -19.66 3.17 -10.11
CA LYS A 157 -19.95 3.91 -8.85
C LYS A 157 -18.73 4.60 -8.26
N ALA A 158 -17.54 4.22 -8.71
CA ALA A 158 -16.31 4.69 -8.08
C ALA A 158 -16.04 6.18 -8.32
N ARG A 159 -16.41 6.71 -9.50
CA ARG A 159 -16.17 8.13 -9.82
C ARG A 159 -17.05 9.04 -8.97
N ASP A 160 -18.38 8.79 -8.97
CA ASP A 160 -19.32 9.60 -8.18
C ASP A 160 -18.95 9.59 -6.68
N MET A 161 -18.51 8.42 -6.20
CA MET A 161 -18.09 8.28 -4.80
C MET A 161 -16.77 9.01 -4.51
N ALA A 162 -15.82 8.98 -5.41
CA ALA A 162 -14.57 9.73 -5.26
C ALA A 162 -14.84 11.25 -5.18
N GLU A 163 -15.76 11.77 -5.98
CA GLU A 163 -16.19 13.18 -5.93
C GLU A 163 -16.77 13.51 -4.55
N ILE A 164 -17.70 12.69 -4.04
CA ILE A 164 -18.28 12.88 -2.69
C ILE A 164 -17.19 12.87 -1.62
N LEU A 165 -16.24 11.95 -1.66
CA LEU A 165 -15.15 11.87 -0.70
C LEU A 165 -14.26 13.12 -0.73
N ILE A 166 -13.90 13.58 -1.92
CA ILE A 166 -13.06 14.77 -2.14
C ILE A 166 -13.75 16.03 -1.64
N GLU A 167 -15.04 16.20 -1.95
CA GLU A 167 -15.87 17.33 -1.47
C GLU A 167 -15.99 17.35 0.07
N ASN A 168 -15.91 16.19 0.72
CA ASN A 168 -15.90 16.06 2.17
C ASN A 168 -14.48 15.99 2.79
N GLY A 169 -13.44 16.40 2.03
CA GLY A 169 -12.11 16.66 2.55
C GLY A 169 -11.11 15.50 2.46
N ILE A 170 -11.48 14.35 1.90
CA ILE A 170 -10.55 13.24 1.70
C ILE A 170 -9.46 13.63 0.71
N LYS A 171 -8.19 13.41 1.07
CA LYS A 171 -7.01 13.72 0.27
C LYS A 171 -6.25 12.50 -0.23
N ALA A 172 -6.55 11.29 0.28
CA ALA A 172 -5.92 10.06 -0.17
C ALA A 172 -6.97 8.98 -0.43
N ILE A 173 -6.92 8.39 -1.63
CA ILE A 173 -7.84 7.33 -2.06
C ILE A 173 -7.04 6.10 -2.49
N TRP A 174 -7.32 4.97 -1.87
CA TRP A 174 -6.82 3.67 -2.28
C TRP A 174 -7.90 2.96 -3.09
N ASN A 175 -7.73 3.00 -4.42
CA ASN A 175 -8.79 2.60 -5.35
C ASN A 175 -8.61 1.16 -5.85
N PHE A 176 -9.56 0.30 -5.52
CA PHE A 176 -9.68 -1.06 -6.05
C PHE A 176 -10.74 -1.22 -7.15
N ALA A 177 -11.46 -0.16 -7.47
CA ALA A 177 -12.37 -0.18 -8.61
C ALA A 177 -11.59 -0.26 -9.93
N HIS A 178 -12.15 -0.95 -10.91
CA HIS A 178 -11.48 -1.21 -12.19
C HIS A 178 -11.57 0.02 -13.13
N ILE A 179 -11.13 1.17 -12.62
CA ILE A 179 -11.10 2.45 -13.32
C ILE A 179 -10.05 3.36 -12.70
N ASP A 180 -9.34 4.12 -13.52
CA ASP A 180 -8.53 5.24 -13.07
C ASP A 180 -9.45 6.41 -12.73
N LEU A 181 -9.24 6.97 -11.54
CA LEU A 181 -10.00 8.12 -11.08
C LEU A 181 -9.32 9.39 -11.61
N ASP A 182 -10.14 10.28 -12.19
CA ASP A 182 -9.72 11.62 -12.56
C ASP A 182 -9.98 12.55 -11.36
N THR A 183 -8.91 12.99 -10.72
CA THR A 183 -8.97 13.75 -9.47
C THR A 183 -8.12 15.02 -9.57
N PRO A 184 -8.42 16.07 -8.77
CA PRO A 184 -7.56 17.23 -8.64
C PRO A 184 -6.12 16.85 -8.23
N ASP A 185 -5.14 17.69 -8.61
CA ASP A 185 -3.70 17.45 -8.36
C ASP A 185 -3.34 17.35 -6.87
N ASP A 186 -4.17 17.89 -5.98
CA ASP A 186 -4.00 17.86 -4.52
C ASP A 186 -4.63 16.60 -3.86
N VAL A 187 -5.16 15.68 -4.64
CA VAL A 187 -5.71 14.39 -4.19
C VAL A 187 -4.80 13.25 -4.64
N ILE A 188 -4.32 12.49 -3.68
CA ILE A 188 -3.44 11.35 -3.91
C ILE A 188 -4.29 10.11 -4.19
N VAL A 189 -4.09 9.48 -5.35
CA VAL A 189 -4.76 8.23 -5.70
C VAL A 189 -3.72 7.14 -5.97
N GLU A 190 -3.88 6.00 -5.29
CA GLU A 190 -3.16 4.78 -5.62
C GLU A 190 -4.16 3.76 -6.16
N ASN A 191 -4.03 3.40 -7.44
CA ASN A 191 -4.88 2.42 -8.10
C ASN A 191 -4.32 1.02 -7.95
N VAL A 192 -5.16 0.04 -7.58
CA VAL A 192 -4.81 -1.37 -7.45
C VAL A 192 -5.67 -2.21 -8.38
N HIS A 193 -5.10 -2.60 -9.49
CA HIS A 193 -5.75 -3.50 -10.45
C HIS A 193 -5.25 -4.93 -10.23
N LEU A 194 -6.02 -5.73 -9.51
CA LEU A 194 -5.64 -7.11 -9.15
C LEU A 194 -5.33 -7.99 -10.37
N SER A 195 -6.00 -7.74 -11.50
CA SER A 195 -5.77 -8.47 -12.75
C SER A 195 -4.40 -8.21 -13.40
N GLU A 196 -3.78 -7.04 -13.16
CA GLU A 196 -2.49 -6.70 -13.79
C GLU A 196 -1.37 -7.64 -13.34
N SER A 197 -1.36 -8.03 -12.08
CA SER A 197 -0.38 -8.99 -11.57
C SER A 197 -0.57 -10.39 -12.17
N LEU A 198 -1.82 -10.80 -12.43
CA LEU A 198 -2.14 -12.06 -13.11
C LEU A 198 -1.74 -12.01 -14.59
N MET A 199 -1.94 -10.86 -15.27
CA MET A 199 -1.49 -10.68 -16.66
C MET A 199 0.05 -10.78 -16.75
N THR A 200 0.77 -10.17 -15.82
CA THR A 200 2.23 -10.28 -15.73
C THR A 200 2.68 -11.73 -15.47
N LEU A 201 1.98 -12.45 -14.57
CA LEU A 201 2.22 -13.86 -14.33
C LEU A 201 1.95 -14.72 -15.59
N SER A 202 0.88 -14.46 -16.31
CA SER A 202 0.54 -15.13 -17.55
C SER A 202 1.61 -14.95 -18.62
N TYR A 203 2.13 -13.72 -18.78
CA TYR A 203 3.24 -13.45 -19.68
C TYR A 203 4.48 -14.28 -19.31
N ASN A 204 4.89 -14.27 -18.04
CA ASN A 204 6.05 -15.02 -17.57
C ASN A 204 5.88 -16.54 -17.78
N LEU A 205 4.65 -17.06 -17.56
CA LEU A 205 4.34 -18.47 -17.82
C LEU A 205 4.45 -18.82 -19.31
N SER A 206 4.02 -17.91 -20.19
CA SER A 206 4.16 -18.09 -21.64
C SER A 206 5.62 -18.14 -22.06
N GLN A 207 6.47 -17.26 -21.51
CA GLN A 207 7.93 -17.30 -21.78
C GLN A 207 8.56 -18.59 -21.28
N TYR A 208 8.24 -19.00 -20.05
CA TYR A 208 8.71 -20.28 -19.48
C TYR A 208 8.37 -21.48 -20.38
N ARG A 209 7.15 -21.53 -20.90
CA ARG A 209 6.72 -22.60 -21.81
C ARG A 209 7.49 -22.58 -23.12
N GLN A 210 7.76 -21.42 -23.70
CA GLN A 210 8.55 -21.30 -24.94
C GLN A 210 9.98 -21.81 -24.75
N GLU A 211 10.63 -21.42 -23.65
CA GLU A 211 12.01 -21.84 -23.33
C GLU A 211 12.15 -23.36 -23.11
N HIS A 212 11.08 -24.04 -22.61
CA HIS A 212 11.13 -25.48 -22.27
C HIS A 212 10.48 -26.40 -23.31
N ILE A 213 9.84 -25.86 -24.35
CA ILE A 213 9.36 -26.68 -25.50
C ILE A 213 10.55 -27.16 -26.35
N ASP A 214 11.65 -26.43 -26.39
CA ASP A 214 12.85 -26.78 -27.17
C ASP A 214 13.72 -27.82 -26.47
N ASP A 215 13.55 -28.06 -25.15
CA ASP A 215 14.31 -29.08 -24.40
C ASP A 215 13.66 -30.50 -24.52
N GLU A 216 12.43 -30.61 -25.03
CA GLU A 216 11.74 -31.90 -25.22
C GLU A 216 11.79 -32.41 -26.68
N LYS A 217 12.54 -31.77 -27.58
CA LYS A 217 12.77 -32.19 -28.96
C LYS A 217 14.22 -32.63 -29.15
#